data_b999195a496b979ad96cf3f2a00c7a71
#
_entry.id   b999195a496b979ad96cf3f2a00c7a71
#
_cell.length_a   1.000
_cell.length_b   1.000
_cell.length_c   1.000
_cell.angle_alpha   90.00
_cell.angle_beta   90.00
_cell.angle_gamma   90.00
#
_symmetry.space_group_name_H-M   'P 1'
#
loop_
_entity.id
_entity.type
_entity.pdbx_description
1 polymer ?
#
loop_
_entity_poly.entity_id
_entity_poly.type
_entity_poly.pdbx_seq_one_letter_code
_entity_poly.pdbx_strand_id
1 'polypeptide(L)'
;MTLGELALMVNGERWLPASRVCDLTVIPCKNYTHQTKYTLPIPPSPNLPNMKAVYLYPATCYFEATPVSLGRGTSLPFQVYGHPNMTGYDYSFTPKSVPGAKNPPQLNKLCHGVNLSNMSDEEIWKRGVDLSYVIDAYKNLNIGDHFFRPFFELLVGTDYVRKMIIEGKSAEEIKNRWKGDVEKCKEQRKPYLLY
;
A
#
# COMPACT_ATOMS: atom_id res chain seq x y z
N MET A 1 11.77 -0.86 -9.81
CA MET A 1 12.73 0.26 -10.01
C MET A 1 13.23 0.73 -8.67
N THR A 2 14.50 1.07 -8.57
CA THR A 2 15.07 1.79 -7.43
C THR A 2 14.72 3.28 -7.49
N LEU A 3 14.96 4.00 -6.40
CA LEU A 3 14.75 5.46 -6.36
C LEU A 3 15.64 6.19 -7.39
N GLY A 4 16.90 5.74 -7.57
CA GLY A 4 17.81 6.29 -8.58
C GLY A 4 17.30 6.09 -10.00
N GLU A 5 16.80 4.89 -10.32
CA GLU A 5 16.20 4.61 -11.64
C GLU A 5 14.94 5.44 -11.88
N LEU A 6 14.09 5.63 -10.87
CA LEU A 6 12.93 6.50 -10.97
C LEU A 6 13.35 7.95 -11.23
N ALA A 7 14.37 8.45 -10.53
CA ALA A 7 14.90 9.81 -10.75
C ALA A 7 15.44 9.97 -12.16
N LEU A 8 16.17 8.98 -12.70
CA LEU A 8 16.62 8.97 -14.10
C LEU A 8 15.43 9.04 -15.08
N MET A 9 14.38 8.24 -14.82
CA MET A 9 13.19 8.24 -15.67
C MET A 9 12.45 9.58 -15.62
N VAL A 10 12.19 10.15 -14.43
CA VAL A 10 11.55 11.46 -14.27
C VAL A 10 12.32 12.54 -15.01
N ASN A 11 13.65 12.50 -14.93
CA ASN A 11 14.54 13.46 -15.59
C ASN A 11 14.56 13.25 -17.11
N GLY A 12 14.70 12.01 -17.58
CA GLY A 12 14.78 11.68 -19.01
C GLY A 12 13.47 11.91 -19.75
N GLU A 13 12.34 11.57 -19.13
CA GLU A 13 10.99 11.81 -19.66
C GLU A 13 10.53 13.28 -19.49
N ARG A 14 11.36 14.14 -18.90
CA ARG A 14 11.07 15.56 -18.67
C ARG A 14 9.78 15.81 -17.87
N TRP A 15 9.52 14.99 -16.85
CA TRP A 15 8.32 15.11 -16.02
C TRP A 15 8.44 16.21 -14.95
N LEU A 16 9.57 16.86 -14.82
CA LEU A 16 9.72 18.01 -13.94
C LEU A 16 8.95 19.23 -14.48
N PRO A 17 8.47 20.14 -13.61
CA PRO A 17 7.76 21.34 -14.01
C PRO A 17 8.54 22.14 -15.08
N ALA A 18 7.84 22.66 -16.10
CA ALA A 18 8.40 23.33 -17.26
C ALA A 18 9.41 22.49 -18.06
N SER A 19 9.26 21.15 -18.04
CA SER A 19 10.15 20.19 -18.73
C SER A 19 11.64 20.39 -18.39
N ARG A 20 11.94 20.85 -17.18
CA ARG A 20 13.32 21.05 -16.71
C ARG A 20 14.06 19.72 -16.66
N VAL A 21 15.37 19.81 -16.86
CA VAL A 21 16.29 18.69 -16.68
C VAL A 21 17.24 19.03 -15.53
N CYS A 22 17.42 18.07 -14.63
CA CYS A 22 18.36 18.20 -13.52
C CYS A 22 19.71 17.60 -13.93
N ASP A 23 20.81 18.19 -13.48
CA ASP A 23 22.12 17.55 -13.53
C ASP A 23 22.13 16.44 -12.47
N LEU A 24 22.01 15.18 -12.91
CA LEU A 24 21.75 14.04 -12.06
C LEU A 24 22.82 12.96 -12.23
N THR A 25 23.50 12.65 -11.16
CA THR A 25 24.38 11.49 -11.07
C THR A 25 23.80 10.46 -10.08
N VAL A 26 23.52 9.26 -10.55
CA VAL A 26 23.09 8.13 -9.72
C VAL A 26 24.29 7.23 -9.42
N ILE A 27 24.57 6.98 -8.16
CA ILE A 27 25.61 6.06 -7.71
C ILE A 27 24.96 4.69 -7.48
N PRO A 28 25.26 3.66 -8.32
CA PRO A 28 24.67 2.34 -8.16
C PRO A 28 25.15 1.63 -6.89
N CYS A 29 24.27 0.85 -6.27
CA CYS A 29 24.63 -0.03 -5.17
C CYS A 29 25.41 -1.24 -5.70
N LYS A 30 26.51 -1.59 -5.01
CA LYS A 30 27.25 -2.82 -5.29
C LYS A 30 26.47 -4.05 -4.80
N ASN A 31 26.61 -5.16 -5.50
CA ASN A 31 26.02 -6.45 -5.12
C ASN A 31 24.49 -6.42 -4.98
N TYR A 32 23.81 -5.55 -5.73
CA TYR A 32 22.37 -5.42 -5.77
C TYR A 32 21.84 -5.69 -7.18
N THR A 33 20.71 -6.36 -7.26
CA THR A 33 19.91 -6.54 -8.49
C THR A 33 18.44 -6.41 -8.12
N HIS A 34 17.54 -6.24 -9.10
CA HIS A 34 16.10 -6.24 -8.85
C HIS A 34 15.56 -7.56 -8.26
N GLN A 35 16.35 -8.65 -8.30
CA GLN A 35 16.00 -9.92 -7.67
C GLN A 35 16.47 -10.02 -6.21
N THR A 36 17.26 -9.06 -5.74
CA THR A 36 17.80 -9.07 -4.37
C THR A 36 16.69 -8.84 -3.37
N LYS A 37 16.47 -9.83 -2.50
CA LYS A 37 15.58 -9.72 -1.34
C LYS A 37 16.39 -9.18 -0.16
N TYR A 38 16.28 -7.89 0.08
CA TYR A 38 17.05 -7.20 1.12
C TYR A 38 16.21 -7.08 2.40
N THR A 39 16.73 -7.61 3.50
CA THR A 39 16.13 -7.41 4.83
C THR A 39 16.64 -6.10 5.41
N LEU A 40 15.73 -5.19 5.72
CA LEU A 40 16.08 -3.91 6.30
C LEU A 40 16.65 -4.10 7.71
N PRO A 41 17.88 -3.61 8.01
CA PRO A 41 18.48 -3.72 9.34
C PRO A 41 17.83 -2.77 10.35
N ILE A 42 17.19 -1.71 9.87
CA ILE A 42 16.49 -0.72 10.69
C ILE A 42 15.06 -0.58 10.13
N PRO A 43 14.04 -0.62 10.99
CA PRO A 43 12.65 -0.38 10.57
C PRO A 43 12.51 1.00 9.89
N PRO A 44 11.89 1.08 8.69
CA PRO A 44 11.76 2.34 7.96
C PRO A 44 10.79 3.33 8.63
N SER A 45 9.94 2.84 9.53
CA SER A 45 8.97 3.63 10.28
C SER A 45 8.62 2.93 11.59
N PRO A 46 8.27 3.68 12.66
CA PRO A 46 7.70 3.07 13.87
C PRO A 46 6.44 2.23 13.63
N ASN A 47 5.72 2.50 12.53
CA ASN A 47 4.55 1.73 12.13
C ASN A 47 4.85 0.63 11.09
N LEU A 48 6.11 0.48 10.66
CA LEU A 48 6.58 -0.63 9.83
C LEU A 48 7.73 -1.34 10.57
N PRO A 49 7.45 -2.01 11.71
CA PRO A 49 8.46 -2.48 12.64
C PRO A 49 9.23 -3.72 12.17
N ASN A 50 8.75 -4.39 11.14
CA ASN A 50 9.32 -5.62 10.60
C ASN A 50 9.06 -5.75 9.10
N MET A 51 9.75 -6.71 8.45
CA MET A 51 9.62 -6.94 7.01
C MET A 51 8.22 -7.36 6.59
N LYS A 52 7.47 -8.05 7.45
CA LYS A 52 6.08 -8.44 7.16
C LYS A 52 5.20 -7.20 6.93
N ALA A 53 5.31 -6.20 7.81
CA ALA A 53 4.61 -4.92 7.65
C ALA A 53 5.04 -4.19 6.35
N VAL A 54 6.34 -4.22 6.02
CA VAL A 54 6.87 -3.64 4.78
C VAL A 54 6.28 -4.33 3.54
N TYR A 55 6.22 -5.66 3.54
CA TYR A 55 5.68 -6.42 2.40
C TYR A 55 4.18 -6.25 2.23
N LEU A 56 3.43 -6.12 3.33
CA LEU A 56 1.98 -5.90 3.30
C LEU A 56 1.60 -4.45 2.96
N TYR A 57 2.52 -3.50 3.15
CA TYR A 57 2.25 -2.07 2.97
C TYR A 57 1.62 -1.74 1.60
N PRO A 58 2.10 -2.26 0.44
CA PRO A 58 1.53 -1.96 -0.86
C PRO A 58 0.05 -2.36 -1.04
N ALA A 59 -0.44 -3.29 -0.22
CA ALA A 59 -1.84 -3.73 -0.25
C ALA A 59 -2.68 -3.11 0.87
N THR A 60 -2.07 -2.65 1.96
CA THR A 60 -2.78 -2.16 3.16
C THR A 60 -2.76 -0.65 3.33
N CYS A 61 -1.82 0.08 2.68
CA CYS A 61 -1.73 1.55 2.79
C CYS A 61 -3.02 2.28 2.39
N TYR A 62 -3.85 1.70 1.53
CA TYR A 62 -5.12 2.29 1.08
C TYR A 62 -6.11 2.55 2.22
N PHE A 63 -6.03 1.77 3.29
CA PHE A 63 -6.85 1.99 4.47
C PHE A 63 -6.54 3.32 5.20
N GLU A 64 -5.40 3.96 4.97
CA GLU A 64 -5.10 5.27 5.55
C GLU A 64 -6.10 6.36 5.12
N ALA A 65 -6.77 6.13 3.99
CA ALA A 65 -7.84 6.99 3.50
C ALA A 65 -9.25 6.41 3.76
N THR A 66 -9.41 5.64 4.81
CA THR A 66 -10.70 5.03 5.21
C THR A 66 -10.90 5.16 6.73
N PRO A 67 -12.07 4.83 7.29
CA PRO A 67 -12.27 4.76 8.74
C PRO A 67 -11.69 3.49 9.38
N VAL A 68 -11.21 2.52 8.60
CA VAL A 68 -10.69 1.24 9.06
C VAL A 68 -9.34 1.41 9.76
N SER A 69 -9.15 0.74 10.89
CA SER A 69 -7.84 0.69 11.57
C SER A 69 -6.91 -0.29 10.86
N LEU A 70 -5.67 0.13 10.68
CA LEU A 70 -4.54 -0.66 10.14
C LEU A 70 -3.70 -1.33 11.24
N GLY A 71 -4.22 -1.45 12.45
CA GLY A 71 -3.45 -1.96 13.57
C GLY A 71 -2.40 -0.99 14.12
N ARG A 72 -2.33 0.27 13.67
CA ARG A 72 -1.51 1.30 14.36
C ARG A 72 -1.95 1.38 15.82
N GLY A 73 -1.00 1.44 16.75
CA GLY A 73 -1.27 1.37 18.18
C GLY A 73 -1.49 -0.06 18.70
N THR A 74 -1.11 -1.07 17.92
CA THR A 74 -1.02 -2.48 18.33
C THR A 74 0.39 -3.03 18.07
N SER A 75 0.64 -4.30 18.38
CA SER A 75 1.88 -5.00 18.00
C SER A 75 1.97 -5.36 16.52
N LEU A 76 0.88 -5.20 15.75
CA LEU A 76 0.76 -5.63 14.35
C LEU A 76 0.35 -4.47 13.39
N PRO A 77 1.02 -3.31 13.41
CA PRO A 77 0.68 -2.23 12.49
C PRO A 77 0.92 -2.66 11.03
N PHE A 78 -0.01 -2.32 10.13
CA PHE A 78 -0.06 -2.71 8.72
C PHE A 78 -0.10 -4.22 8.44
N GLN A 79 -0.32 -5.03 9.49
CA GLN A 79 -0.45 -6.48 9.39
C GLN A 79 -1.86 -6.97 9.76
N VAL A 80 -2.71 -6.06 10.22
CA VAL A 80 -4.13 -6.31 10.52
C VAL A 80 -4.96 -5.15 9.99
N TYR A 81 -6.22 -5.41 9.69
CA TYR A 81 -7.20 -4.34 9.46
C TYR A 81 -8.52 -4.68 10.12
N GLY A 82 -9.25 -3.66 10.55
CA GLY A 82 -10.55 -3.87 11.20
C GLY A 82 -11.22 -2.58 11.66
N HIS A 83 -12.48 -2.72 12.03
CA HIS A 83 -13.31 -1.62 12.51
C HIS A 83 -14.29 -2.14 13.56
N PRO A 84 -14.78 -1.32 14.53
CA PRO A 84 -15.75 -1.75 15.53
C PRO A 84 -17.06 -2.32 14.96
N ASN A 85 -17.47 -1.84 13.79
CA ASN A 85 -18.73 -2.24 13.15
C ASN A 85 -18.54 -3.33 12.07
N MET A 86 -17.34 -3.85 11.87
CA MET A 86 -17.14 -5.02 11.00
C MET A 86 -17.62 -6.28 11.73
N THR A 87 -18.28 -7.16 10.99
CA THR A 87 -18.90 -8.39 11.54
C THR A 87 -18.48 -9.64 10.78
N GLY A 88 -18.56 -10.81 11.42
CA GLY A 88 -18.23 -12.08 10.77
C GLY A 88 -16.74 -12.40 10.74
N TYR A 89 -15.93 -11.77 11.58
CA TYR A 89 -14.49 -12.03 11.71
C TYR A 89 -14.16 -12.57 13.11
N ASP A 90 -13.32 -13.58 13.16
CA ASP A 90 -12.86 -14.20 14.41
C ASP A 90 -11.73 -13.41 15.09
N TYR A 91 -11.02 -12.56 14.34
CA TYR A 91 -9.92 -11.77 14.88
C TYR A 91 -10.39 -10.41 15.38
N SER A 92 -9.90 -10.04 16.56
CA SER A 92 -10.18 -8.72 17.14
C SER A 92 -8.94 -8.11 17.77
N PHE A 93 -8.89 -6.76 17.79
CA PHE A 93 -7.82 -5.98 18.38
C PHE A 93 -8.31 -4.62 18.84
N THR A 94 -7.57 -3.98 19.75
CA THR A 94 -7.90 -2.63 20.24
C THR A 94 -6.69 -1.72 20.10
N PRO A 95 -6.72 -0.74 19.19
CA PRO A 95 -5.67 0.26 19.07
C PRO A 95 -5.50 1.06 20.37
N LYS A 96 -4.24 1.26 20.79
CA LYS A 96 -3.88 2.06 21.95
C LYS A 96 -2.95 3.20 21.53
N SER A 97 -2.88 4.25 22.36
CA SER A 97 -1.90 5.31 22.16
C SER A 97 -0.50 4.77 22.48
N VAL A 98 0.41 4.87 21.51
CA VAL A 98 1.82 4.47 21.64
C VAL A 98 2.72 5.55 21.03
N PRO A 99 4.04 5.60 21.33
CA PRO A 99 4.92 6.64 20.80
C PRO A 99 4.87 6.84 19.28
N GLY A 100 4.78 5.76 18.52
CA GLY A 100 4.69 5.78 17.05
C GLY A 100 3.28 6.07 16.49
N ALA A 101 2.24 6.04 17.34
CA ALA A 101 0.84 6.27 16.96
C ALA A 101 0.03 6.80 18.15
N LYS A 102 0.15 8.10 18.44
CA LYS A 102 -0.51 8.73 19.60
C LYS A 102 -2.05 8.70 19.46
N ASN A 103 -2.56 8.93 18.26
CA ASN A 103 -3.99 8.97 17.95
C ASN A 103 -4.30 8.03 16.76
N PRO A 104 -4.16 6.69 16.92
CA PRO A 104 -4.46 5.77 15.85
C PRO A 104 -5.96 5.76 15.53
N PRO A 105 -6.36 5.43 14.29
CA PRO A 105 -7.76 5.20 13.95
C PRO A 105 -8.38 4.18 14.91
N GLN A 106 -9.62 4.45 15.36
CA GLN A 106 -10.37 3.62 16.30
C GLN A 106 -9.70 3.46 17.69
N LEU A 107 -8.97 4.50 18.14
CA LEU A 107 -8.31 4.51 19.47
C LEU A 107 -9.25 4.04 20.58
N ASN A 108 -8.80 3.07 21.38
CA ASN A 108 -9.51 2.44 22.50
C ASN A 108 -10.83 1.72 22.16
N LYS A 109 -11.14 1.52 20.87
CA LYS A 109 -12.31 0.75 20.46
C LYS A 109 -11.91 -0.67 20.07
N LEU A 110 -12.72 -1.65 20.47
CA LEU A 110 -12.55 -3.01 19.99
C LEU A 110 -12.92 -3.08 18.51
N CYS A 111 -11.98 -3.46 17.67
CA CYS A 111 -12.14 -3.66 16.24
C CYS A 111 -12.22 -5.15 15.93
N HIS A 112 -13.09 -5.53 15.01
CA HIS A 112 -13.16 -6.86 14.41
C HIS A 112 -12.63 -6.78 12.98
N GLY A 113 -11.93 -7.80 12.51
CA GLY A 113 -11.34 -7.78 11.18
C GLY A 113 -10.40 -8.95 10.90
N VAL A 114 -9.37 -8.67 10.10
CA VAL A 114 -8.49 -9.70 9.54
C VAL A 114 -7.06 -9.54 10.06
N ASN A 115 -6.44 -10.68 10.38
CA ASN A 115 -5.02 -10.77 10.69
C ASN A 115 -4.25 -11.36 9.49
N LEU A 116 -3.41 -10.55 8.86
CA LEU A 116 -2.58 -10.91 7.72
C LEU A 116 -1.16 -11.36 8.14
N SER A 117 -0.80 -11.25 9.42
CA SER A 117 0.56 -11.54 9.90
C SER A 117 0.98 -13.00 9.72
N ASN A 118 0.00 -13.91 9.60
CA ASN A 118 0.24 -15.34 9.41
C ASN A 118 0.45 -15.75 7.95
N MET A 119 0.28 -14.84 6.99
CA MET A 119 0.56 -15.13 5.58
C MET A 119 2.06 -15.37 5.36
N SER A 120 2.41 -16.28 4.45
CA SER A 120 3.81 -16.45 4.03
C SER A 120 4.27 -15.25 3.19
N ASP A 121 5.58 -14.99 3.19
CA ASP A 121 6.15 -13.91 2.39
C ASP A 121 5.93 -14.15 0.89
N GLU A 122 6.01 -15.41 0.45
CA GLU A 122 5.74 -15.83 -0.93
C GLU A 122 4.30 -15.50 -1.34
N GLU A 123 3.34 -15.75 -0.46
CA GLU A 123 1.93 -15.42 -0.73
C GLU A 123 1.73 -13.92 -0.86
N ILE A 124 2.32 -13.12 0.05
CA ILE A 124 2.23 -11.66 0.02
C ILE A 124 2.84 -11.13 -1.28
N TRP A 125 4.03 -11.62 -1.68
CA TRP A 125 4.67 -11.19 -2.92
C TRP A 125 3.90 -11.58 -4.18
N LYS A 126 3.30 -12.78 -4.19
CA LYS A 126 2.45 -13.22 -5.31
C LYS A 126 1.20 -12.34 -5.45
N ARG A 127 0.61 -11.89 -4.35
CA ARG A 127 -0.53 -10.98 -4.36
C ARG A 127 -0.15 -9.56 -4.79
N GLY A 128 1.00 -9.06 -4.31
CA GLY A 128 1.48 -7.70 -4.60
C GLY A 128 0.49 -6.63 -4.15
N VAL A 129 0.11 -5.73 -5.06
CA VAL A 129 -0.97 -4.75 -4.83
C VAL A 129 -2.30 -5.48 -4.87
N ASP A 130 -2.86 -5.75 -3.70
CA ASP A 130 -4.12 -6.49 -3.54
C ASP A 130 -5.21 -5.59 -2.97
N LEU A 131 -6.17 -5.22 -3.81
CA LEU A 131 -7.32 -4.41 -3.42
C LEU A 131 -8.44 -5.22 -2.76
N SER A 132 -8.33 -6.57 -2.68
CA SER A 132 -9.37 -7.41 -2.09
C SER A 132 -9.64 -7.05 -0.64
N TYR A 133 -8.62 -6.64 0.12
CA TYR A 133 -8.75 -6.25 1.54
C TYR A 133 -9.61 -4.99 1.71
N VAL A 134 -9.37 -3.97 0.91
CA VAL A 134 -10.16 -2.73 1.00
C VAL A 134 -11.57 -2.92 0.47
N ILE A 135 -11.76 -3.76 -0.55
CA ILE A 135 -13.06 -4.14 -1.09
C ILE A 135 -13.87 -4.94 -0.05
N ASP A 136 -13.23 -5.88 0.63
CA ASP A 136 -13.83 -6.66 1.72
C ASP A 136 -14.36 -5.74 2.82
N ALA A 137 -13.52 -4.86 3.35
CA ALA A 137 -13.91 -3.91 4.38
C ALA A 137 -15.00 -2.93 3.92
N TYR A 138 -14.95 -2.46 2.65
CA TYR A 138 -15.97 -1.60 2.07
C TYR A 138 -17.35 -2.28 2.05
N LYS A 139 -17.40 -3.52 1.58
CA LYS A 139 -18.62 -4.32 1.52
C LYS A 139 -19.16 -4.64 2.92
N ASN A 140 -18.27 -5.00 3.83
CA ASN A 140 -18.66 -5.39 5.19
C ASN A 140 -19.22 -4.23 5.99
N LEU A 141 -18.56 -3.06 5.95
CA LEU A 141 -19.04 -1.86 6.67
C LEU A 141 -20.30 -1.25 6.05
N ASN A 142 -20.47 -1.35 4.74
CA ASN A 142 -21.64 -0.87 3.99
C ASN A 142 -22.08 0.55 4.36
N ILE A 143 -21.12 1.48 4.49
CA ILE A 143 -21.35 2.88 4.88
C ILE A 143 -21.31 3.86 3.69
N GLY A 144 -21.33 3.32 2.46
CA GLY A 144 -21.39 4.09 1.21
C GLY A 144 -20.28 5.12 1.09
N ASP A 145 -20.64 6.36 0.76
CA ASP A 145 -19.69 7.45 0.50
C ASP A 145 -18.83 7.84 1.71
N HIS A 146 -19.22 7.45 2.92
CA HIS A 146 -18.44 7.71 4.14
C HIS A 146 -17.21 6.81 4.30
N PHE A 147 -17.05 5.80 3.44
CA PHE A 147 -15.91 4.89 3.51
C PHE A 147 -14.62 5.51 2.95
N PHE A 148 -14.69 6.18 1.80
CA PHE A 148 -13.52 6.74 1.15
C PHE A 148 -13.34 8.21 1.49
N ARG A 149 -12.16 8.57 2.01
CA ARG A 149 -11.74 9.96 2.19
C ARG A 149 -11.11 10.49 0.89
N PRO A 150 -11.09 11.82 0.64
CA PRO A 150 -10.48 12.40 -0.57
C PRO A 150 -9.03 11.97 -0.81
N PHE A 151 -8.31 11.64 0.25
CA PHE A 151 -6.92 11.15 0.18
C PHE A 151 -6.78 9.77 -0.52
N PHE A 152 -7.86 9.01 -0.67
CA PHE A 152 -7.83 7.66 -1.28
C PHE A 152 -7.31 7.71 -2.73
N GLU A 153 -7.77 8.68 -3.52
CA GLU A 153 -7.35 8.84 -4.91
C GLU A 153 -5.87 9.19 -5.05
N LEU A 154 -5.31 9.92 -4.09
CA LEU A 154 -3.87 10.18 -4.03
C LEU A 154 -3.07 8.92 -3.73
N LEU A 155 -3.58 8.02 -2.89
CA LEU A 155 -2.92 6.74 -2.56
C LEU A 155 -2.94 5.77 -3.74
N VAL A 156 -4.06 5.66 -4.45
CA VAL A 156 -4.18 4.74 -5.59
C VAL A 156 -3.68 5.37 -6.90
N GLY A 157 -3.49 6.69 -6.95
CA GLY A 157 -2.99 7.43 -8.11
C GLY A 157 -3.99 7.60 -9.25
N THR A 158 -5.26 7.20 -9.06
CA THR A 158 -6.33 7.29 -10.06
C THR A 158 -7.68 7.50 -9.40
N ASP A 159 -8.65 8.02 -10.13
CA ASP A 159 -10.03 8.21 -9.66
C ASP A 159 -10.93 6.99 -9.95
N TYR A 160 -10.59 6.16 -10.94
CA TYR A 160 -11.44 5.06 -11.37
C TYR A 160 -11.48 3.88 -10.39
N VAL A 161 -10.41 3.66 -9.59
CA VAL A 161 -10.37 2.54 -8.63
C VAL A 161 -11.49 2.65 -7.61
N ARG A 162 -11.68 3.82 -7.00
CA ARG A 162 -12.78 4.06 -6.07
C ARG A 162 -14.15 3.87 -6.73
N LYS A 163 -14.34 4.40 -7.93
CA LYS A 163 -15.58 4.26 -8.70
C LYS A 163 -15.90 2.79 -8.96
N MET A 164 -14.91 2.01 -9.42
CA MET A 164 -15.08 0.58 -9.68
C MET A 164 -15.41 -0.22 -8.41
N ILE A 165 -14.82 0.15 -7.24
CA ILE A 165 -15.17 -0.49 -5.97
C ILE A 165 -16.64 -0.21 -5.60
N ILE A 166 -17.09 1.04 -5.75
CA ILE A 166 -18.47 1.46 -5.48
C ILE A 166 -19.45 0.74 -6.44
N GLU A 167 -19.07 0.54 -7.69
CA GLU A 167 -19.81 -0.25 -8.69
C GLU A 167 -19.82 -1.76 -8.39
N GLY A 168 -19.14 -2.21 -7.33
CA GLY A 168 -19.13 -3.61 -6.93
C GLY A 168 -18.13 -4.49 -7.69
N LYS A 169 -17.19 -3.89 -8.44
CA LYS A 169 -16.16 -4.63 -9.18
C LYS A 169 -15.22 -5.37 -8.24
N SER A 170 -14.74 -6.52 -8.70
CA SER A 170 -13.74 -7.33 -8.00
C SER A 170 -12.34 -6.73 -8.13
N ALA A 171 -11.43 -7.12 -7.24
CA ALA A 171 -10.01 -6.75 -7.32
C ALA A 171 -9.38 -7.17 -8.66
N GLU A 172 -9.77 -8.32 -9.21
CA GLU A 172 -9.29 -8.81 -10.50
C GLU A 172 -9.78 -7.95 -11.68
N GLU A 173 -11.07 -7.54 -11.70
CA GLU A 173 -11.59 -6.63 -12.73
C GLU A 173 -10.84 -5.30 -12.72
N ILE A 174 -10.57 -4.75 -11.51
CA ILE A 174 -9.81 -3.50 -11.35
C ILE A 174 -8.36 -3.71 -11.83
N LYS A 175 -7.72 -4.82 -11.46
CA LYS A 175 -6.37 -5.17 -11.91
C LYS A 175 -6.28 -5.29 -13.44
N ASN A 176 -7.27 -5.88 -14.07
CA ASN A 176 -7.34 -5.99 -15.53
C ASN A 176 -7.46 -4.62 -16.21
N ARG A 177 -8.11 -3.63 -15.56
CA ARG A 177 -8.22 -2.26 -16.08
C ARG A 177 -6.87 -1.57 -16.23
N TRP A 178 -5.96 -1.72 -15.26
CA TRP A 178 -4.65 -1.06 -15.33
C TRP A 178 -3.55 -1.89 -16.01
N LYS A 179 -3.83 -3.15 -16.36
CA LYS A 179 -2.82 -4.06 -16.93
C LYS A 179 -2.10 -3.46 -18.15
N GLY A 180 -2.84 -2.85 -19.07
CA GLY A 180 -2.27 -2.21 -20.26
C GLY A 180 -1.34 -1.04 -19.91
N ASP A 181 -1.70 -0.23 -18.92
CA ASP A 181 -0.90 0.92 -18.49
C ASP A 181 0.38 0.47 -17.76
N VAL A 182 0.28 -0.62 -16.97
CA VAL A 182 1.45 -1.25 -16.33
C VAL A 182 2.43 -1.79 -17.38
N GLU A 183 1.96 -2.45 -18.42
CA GLU A 183 2.84 -2.95 -19.49
C GLU A 183 3.51 -1.79 -20.27
N LYS A 184 2.78 -0.72 -20.59
CA LYS A 184 3.38 0.49 -21.18
C LYS A 184 4.47 1.08 -20.28
N CYS A 185 4.20 1.21 -18.98
CA CYS A 185 5.18 1.71 -18.02
C CYS A 185 6.41 0.80 -17.93
N LYS A 186 6.24 -0.52 -18.02
CA LYS A 186 7.36 -1.47 -18.04
C LYS A 186 8.25 -1.26 -19.26
N GLU A 187 7.68 -1.02 -20.44
CA GLU A 187 8.46 -0.70 -21.64
C GLU A 187 9.17 0.64 -21.51
N GLN A 188 8.45 1.69 -21.08
CA GLN A 188 8.98 3.03 -20.93
C GLN A 188 10.16 3.12 -19.94
N ARG A 189 10.13 2.34 -18.85
CA ARG A 189 11.18 2.37 -17.84
C ARG A 189 12.47 1.64 -18.24
N LYS A 190 12.45 0.76 -19.28
CA LYS A 190 13.61 -0.07 -19.65
C LYS A 190 14.90 0.70 -19.83
N PRO A 191 14.95 1.87 -20.51
CA PRO A 191 16.19 2.63 -20.69
C PRO A 191 16.80 3.18 -19.39
N TYR A 192 16.03 3.19 -18.31
CA TYR A 192 16.40 3.80 -17.02
C TYR A 192 16.81 2.75 -15.96
N LEU A 193 16.73 1.46 -16.29
CA LEU A 193 17.10 0.39 -15.38
C LEU A 193 18.63 0.26 -15.31
N LEU A 194 19.16 0.15 -14.07
CA LEU A 194 20.58 0.06 -13.79
C LEU A 194 21.02 -1.36 -13.35
N TYR A 195 20.02 -2.23 -13.04
CA TYR A 195 20.28 -3.55 -12.44
C TYR A 195 19.55 -4.67 -13.18
#